data_78fa4a8bbe5058a907623bd7aa8d8042
#
_entry.id   78fa4a8bbe5058a907623bd7aa8d8042
#
_cell.length_a   1.000
_cell.length_b   1.000
_cell.length_c   1.000
_cell.angle_alpha   90.00
_cell.angle_beta   90.00
_cell.angle_gamma   90.00
#
_symmetry.space_group_name_H-M   'P 1'
#
loop_
_entity.id
_entity.type
_entity.pdbx_description
1 polymer ?
#
loop_
_entity_poly.entity_id
_entity_poly.type
_entity_poly.pdbx_seq_one_letter_code
_entity_poly.pdbx_strand_id
1 'polypeptide(L)'
;MSHPQISLQPEQGLLLLNTVFLPTLQREQATTRKVMEAIPASGSDYRPDPISKTALELAWHIAAADKRFLEGIINGTFNFDPINRPETVKNAADIARWYGEMIDGVLSRLQKMSGEQLCRVLDFRGMFQLPAVMFFTLTLNHSIHHRGQLSTYVRPAGGEVPAIYGESYASAEARKTAESAKAS
;
A
#
# COMPACT_ATOMS: atom_id res chain seq x y z
N MET A 1 -5.25 -31.91 -1.48
CA MET A 1 -3.88 -31.90 -2.07
C MET A 1 -3.01 -31.13 -1.09
N SER A 2 -2.01 -31.76 -0.48
CA SER A 2 -1.04 -31.07 0.38
C SER A 2 -0.16 -30.19 -0.50
N HIS A 3 -0.25 -28.87 -0.33
CA HIS A 3 0.71 -27.96 -0.96
C HIS A 3 2.12 -28.27 -0.43
N PRO A 4 3.16 -28.28 -1.29
CA PRO A 4 4.52 -28.45 -0.81
C PRO A 4 4.79 -27.34 0.20
N GLN A 5 5.24 -27.74 1.38
CA GLN A 5 5.62 -26.80 2.43
C GLN A 5 6.86 -26.05 1.94
N ILE A 6 6.73 -24.73 1.71
CA ILE A 6 7.87 -23.88 1.32
C ILE A 6 8.80 -23.80 2.54
N SER A 7 9.94 -24.48 2.46
CA SER A 7 11.00 -24.39 3.46
C SER A 7 12.04 -23.38 2.99
N LEU A 8 12.03 -22.20 3.60
CA LEU A 8 13.04 -21.15 3.38
C LEU A 8 14.12 -21.22 4.45
N GLN A 9 15.38 -21.04 4.05
CA GLN A 9 16.48 -20.84 4.98
C GLN A 9 16.54 -19.37 5.45
N PRO A 10 17.04 -19.08 6.66
CA PRO A 10 17.14 -17.73 7.19
C PRO A 10 17.81 -16.73 6.25
N GLU A 11 18.89 -17.12 5.58
CA GLU A 11 19.63 -16.32 4.62
C GLU A 11 18.77 -15.95 3.39
N GLN A 12 17.91 -16.88 2.94
CA GLN A 12 16.98 -16.63 1.83
C GLN A 12 15.90 -15.66 2.24
N GLY A 13 15.39 -15.75 3.48
CA GLY A 13 14.45 -14.80 4.05
C GLY A 13 15.01 -13.38 4.06
N LEU A 14 16.25 -13.21 4.53
CA LEU A 14 16.96 -11.92 4.54
C LEU A 14 17.26 -11.40 3.13
N LEU A 15 17.66 -12.28 2.21
CA LEU A 15 17.88 -11.90 0.82
C LEU A 15 16.61 -11.36 0.19
N LEU A 16 15.49 -12.07 0.32
CA LEU A 16 14.19 -11.63 -0.20
C LEU A 16 13.75 -10.31 0.42
N LEU A 17 13.87 -10.17 1.73
CA LEU A 17 13.51 -8.92 2.41
C LEU A 17 14.29 -7.74 1.86
N ASN A 18 15.62 -7.84 1.84
CA ASN A 18 16.50 -6.70 1.56
C ASN A 18 16.59 -6.34 0.07
N THR A 19 16.52 -7.35 -0.82
CA THR A 19 16.71 -7.13 -2.27
C THR A 19 15.40 -6.97 -3.04
N VAL A 20 14.30 -7.52 -2.54
CA VAL A 20 13.02 -7.50 -3.24
C VAL A 20 11.98 -6.68 -2.48
N PHE A 21 11.66 -7.07 -1.23
CA PHE A 21 10.47 -6.55 -0.59
C PHE A 21 10.63 -5.14 -0.01
N LEU A 22 11.71 -4.83 0.69
CA LEU A 22 11.91 -3.47 1.24
C LEU A 22 11.97 -2.40 0.16
N PRO A 23 12.79 -2.51 -0.91
CA PRO A 23 12.81 -1.51 -1.97
C PRO A 23 11.46 -1.38 -2.69
N THR A 24 10.77 -2.52 -2.93
CA THR A 24 9.46 -2.51 -3.58
C THR A 24 8.41 -1.85 -2.68
N LEU A 25 8.37 -2.21 -1.39
CA LEU A 25 7.45 -1.67 -0.42
C LEU A 25 7.59 -0.14 -0.32
N GLN A 26 8.82 0.37 -0.19
CA GLN A 26 9.09 1.81 -0.13
C GLN A 26 8.57 2.55 -1.37
N ARG A 27 8.83 2.01 -2.56
CA ARG A 27 8.36 2.62 -3.82
C ARG A 27 6.84 2.60 -3.94
N GLU A 28 6.21 1.44 -3.67
CA GLU A 28 4.76 1.27 -3.81
C GLU A 28 3.99 2.12 -2.80
N GLN A 29 4.50 2.24 -1.58
CA GLN A 29 3.86 3.06 -0.55
C GLN A 29 3.99 4.56 -0.83
N ALA A 30 5.12 5.02 -1.34
CA ALA A 30 5.25 6.40 -1.81
C ALA A 30 4.25 6.72 -2.94
N THR A 31 4.04 5.77 -3.86
CA THR A 31 3.04 5.90 -4.92
C THR A 31 1.61 5.89 -4.39
N THR A 32 1.32 5.04 -3.40
CA THR A 32 0.01 4.98 -2.75
C THR A 32 -0.33 6.28 -2.04
N ARG A 33 0.63 6.88 -1.34
CA ARG A 33 0.48 8.21 -0.71
C ARG A 33 0.11 9.28 -1.73
N LYS A 34 0.79 9.34 -2.87
CA LYS A 34 0.48 10.31 -3.95
C LYS A 34 -0.96 10.19 -4.44
N VAL A 35 -1.48 8.96 -4.57
CA VAL A 35 -2.87 8.75 -4.98
C VAL A 35 -3.85 9.19 -3.89
N MET A 36 -3.55 8.94 -2.62
CA MET A 36 -4.36 9.46 -1.50
C MET A 36 -4.36 10.98 -1.46
N GLU A 37 -3.20 11.61 -1.58
CA GLU A 37 -3.02 13.07 -1.60
C GLU A 37 -3.75 13.74 -2.78
N ALA A 38 -3.97 13.01 -3.87
CA ALA A 38 -4.66 13.50 -5.05
C ALA A 38 -6.19 13.58 -4.89
N ILE A 39 -6.77 12.98 -3.83
CA ILE A 39 -8.19 13.12 -3.51
C ILE A 39 -8.40 14.44 -2.77
N PRO A 40 -9.11 15.43 -3.35
CA PRO A 40 -9.38 16.68 -2.66
C PRO A 40 -10.31 16.46 -1.45
N ALA A 41 -10.22 17.32 -0.43
CA ALA A 41 -11.04 17.20 0.77
C ALA A 41 -12.54 17.19 0.46
N SER A 42 -12.97 18.00 -0.52
CA SER A 42 -14.37 18.06 -1.01
C SER A 42 -14.82 16.78 -1.73
N GLY A 43 -13.89 15.95 -2.19
CA GLY A 43 -14.15 14.68 -2.87
C GLY A 43 -14.10 13.45 -1.95
N SER A 44 -13.92 13.66 -0.64
CA SER A 44 -13.77 12.56 0.35
C SER A 44 -14.96 11.59 0.37
N ASP A 45 -16.17 12.09 0.14
CA ASP A 45 -17.41 11.31 0.16
C ASP A 45 -17.78 10.71 -1.21
N TYR A 46 -16.99 10.97 -2.25
CA TYR A 46 -17.23 10.36 -3.55
C TYR A 46 -17.19 8.84 -3.47
N ARG A 47 -18.18 8.21 -4.10
CA ARG A 47 -18.27 6.76 -4.36
C ARG A 47 -18.91 6.52 -5.72
N PRO A 48 -18.50 5.49 -6.48
CA PRO A 48 -19.07 5.25 -7.83
C PRO A 48 -20.49 4.70 -7.79
N ASP A 49 -20.88 4.07 -6.67
CA ASP A 49 -22.20 3.48 -6.46
C ASP A 49 -22.54 3.40 -4.95
N PRO A 50 -23.81 3.13 -4.57
CA PRO A 50 -24.24 3.17 -3.17
C PRO A 50 -23.60 2.12 -2.25
N ILE A 51 -23.08 1.01 -2.79
CA ILE A 51 -22.47 -0.07 -2.00
C ILE A 51 -20.95 0.02 -1.91
N SER A 52 -20.33 0.82 -2.77
CA SER A 52 -18.88 1.02 -2.75
C SER A 52 -18.44 1.87 -1.56
N LYS A 53 -17.22 1.65 -1.10
CA LYS A 53 -16.57 2.56 -0.14
C LYS A 53 -16.44 3.95 -0.72
N THR A 54 -16.57 4.98 0.13
CA THR A 54 -16.16 6.33 -0.28
C THR A 54 -14.65 6.41 -0.52
N ALA A 55 -14.19 7.46 -1.19
CA ALA A 55 -12.76 7.69 -1.41
C ALA A 55 -11.99 7.73 -0.08
N LEU A 56 -12.56 8.36 0.95
CA LEU A 56 -11.98 8.39 2.29
C LEU A 56 -11.93 7.02 2.95
N GLU A 57 -13.02 6.25 2.87
CA GLU A 57 -13.10 4.89 3.41
C GLU A 57 -12.14 3.93 2.71
N LEU A 58 -11.99 4.06 1.38
CA LEU A 58 -11.08 3.25 0.60
C LEU A 58 -9.61 3.58 0.90
N ALA A 59 -9.28 4.86 1.00
CA ALA A 59 -7.95 5.30 1.42
C ALA A 59 -7.59 4.77 2.82
N TRP A 60 -8.53 4.86 3.77
CA TRP A 60 -8.34 4.31 5.11
C TRP A 60 -8.20 2.78 5.10
N HIS A 61 -8.99 2.09 4.28
CA HIS A 61 -8.89 0.64 4.13
C HIS A 61 -7.48 0.21 3.69
N ILE A 62 -6.89 0.90 2.73
CA ILE A 62 -5.50 0.62 2.29
C ILE A 62 -4.53 0.81 3.47
N ALA A 63 -4.59 1.95 4.13
CA ALA A 63 -3.67 2.30 5.21
C ALA A 63 -3.79 1.34 6.42
N ALA A 64 -5.00 1.00 6.82
CA ALA A 64 -5.27 0.08 7.92
C ALA A 64 -4.87 -1.37 7.58
N ALA A 65 -5.10 -1.80 6.33
CA ALA A 65 -4.71 -3.14 5.90
C ALA A 65 -3.19 -3.30 5.85
N ASP A 66 -2.46 -2.32 5.29
CA ASP A 66 -1.01 -2.35 5.27
C ASP A 66 -0.42 -2.38 6.68
N LYS A 67 -0.95 -1.55 7.59
CA LYS A 67 -0.56 -1.62 8.99
C LYS A 67 -0.76 -3.03 9.56
N ARG A 68 -1.93 -3.63 9.37
CA ARG A 68 -2.25 -4.95 9.87
C ARG A 68 -1.30 -6.02 9.34
N PHE A 69 -1.07 -6.04 8.05
CA PHE A 69 -0.21 -7.06 7.43
C PHE A 69 1.25 -6.90 7.89
N LEU A 70 1.78 -5.70 7.83
CA LEU A 70 3.18 -5.45 8.21
C LEU A 70 3.44 -5.67 9.69
N GLU A 71 2.52 -5.24 10.57
CA GLU A 71 2.59 -5.53 12.00
C GLU A 71 2.47 -7.04 12.28
N GLY A 72 1.61 -7.74 11.53
CA GLY A 72 1.48 -9.19 11.64
C GLY A 72 2.77 -9.93 11.27
N ILE A 73 3.44 -9.50 10.21
CA ILE A 73 4.75 -10.04 9.81
C ILE A 73 5.79 -9.82 10.93
N ILE A 74 5.86 -8.61 11.47
CA ILE A 74 6.83 -8.26 12.53
C ILE A 74 6.56 -9.03 13.82
N ASN A 75 5.30 -9.06 14.24
CA ASN A 75 4.90 -9.66 15.51
C ASN A 75 4.81 -11.19 15.44
N GLY A 76 4.76 -11.76 14.25
CA GLY A 76 4.63 -13.19 14.02
C GLY A 76 3.21 -13.73 14.22
N THR A 77 2.21 -12.87 14.23
CA THR A 77 0.78 -13.20 14.32
C THR A 77 -0.06 -12.03 13.81
N PHE A 78 -1.19 -12.33 13.18
CA PHE A 78 -2.11 -11.31 12.68
C PHE A 78 -3.20 -10.99 13.69
N ASN A 79 -3.36 -9.71 14.01
CA ASN A 79 -4.53 -9.21 14.74
C ASN A 79 -5.57 -8.68 13.73
N PHE A 80 -6.80 -9.19 13.82
CA PHE A 80 -7.90 -8.82 12.94
C PHE A 80 -8.91 -7.87 13.59
N ASP A 81 -8.63 -7.36 14.78
CA ASP A 81 -9.45 -6.33 15.40
C ASP A 81 -9.53 -5.07 14.52
N PRO A 82 -10.63 -4.34 14.54
CA PRO A 82 -10.77 -3.12 13.79
C PRO A 82 -9.66 -2.11 14.11
N ILE A 83 -9.02 -1.58 13.08
CA ILE A 83 -8.11 -0.43 13.23
C ILE A 83 -8.95 0.82 12.97
N ASN A 84 -9.35 1.49 14.04
CA ASN A 84 -10.17 2.67 13.96
C ASN A 84 -9.35 3.86 13.42
N ARG A 85 -9.98 4.65 12.55
CA ARG A 85 -9.40 5.88 12.05
C ARG A 85 -9.40 6.92 13.18
N PRO A 86 -8.24 7.56 13.49
CA PRO A 86 -8.20 8.61 14.50
C PRO A 86 -9.14 9.77 14.16
N GLU A 87 -9.73 10.40 15.17
CA GLU A 87 -10.64 11.55 14.97
C GLU A 87 -9.96 12.76 14.32
N THR A 88 -8.65 12.86 14.45
CA THR A 88 -7.83 13.90 13.81
C THR A 88 -7.63 13.70 12.32
N VAL A 89 -7.90 12.50 11.80
CA VAL A 89 -7.76 12.13 10.38
C VAL A 89 -9.10 12.31 9.69
N LYS A 90 -9.31 13.42 8.99
CA LYS A 90 -10.63 13.83 8.46
C LYS A 90 -10.77 13.69 6.95
N ASN A 91 -9.68 13.69 6.22
CA ASN A 91 -9.65 13.64 4.75
C ASN A 91 -8.52 12.73 4.25
N ALA A 92 -8.43 12.52 2.94
CA ALA A 92 -7.46 11.61 2.34
C ALA A 92 -6.00 12.10 2.50
N ALA A 93 -5.76 13.41 2.55
CA ALA A 93 -4.42 13.96 2.80
C ALA A 93 -3.97 13.69 4.25
N ASP A 94 -4.88 13.75 5.22
CA ASP A 94 -4.57 13.35 6.60
C ASP A 94 -4.25 11.84 6.68
N ILE A 95 -4.97 11.00 5.92
CA ILE A 95 -4.66 9.56 5.83
C ILE A 95 -3.28 9.36 5.22
N ALA A 96 -2.93 10.06 4.14
CA ALA A 96 -1.63 9.96 3.51
C ALA A 96 -0.48 10.31 4.46
N ARG A 97 -0.66 11.34 5.30
CA ARG A 97 0.32 11.73 6.32
C ARG A 97 0.45 10.65 7.38
N TRP A 98 -0.67 10.23 7.98
CA TRP A 98 -0.71 9.16 8.98
C TRP A 98 -0.08 7.86 8.46
N TYR A 99 -0.42 7.51 7.23
CA TYR A 99 0.13 6.33 6.56
C TYR A 99 1.65 6.43 6.37
N GLY A 100 2.17 7.61 5.97
CA GLY A 100 3.60 7.83 5.85
C GLY A 100 4.33 7.63 7.19
N GLU A 101 3.88 8.27 8.25
CA GLU A 101 4.47 8.15 9.59
C GLU A 101 4.43 6.69 10.10
N MET A 102 3.31 6.00 9.91
CA MET A 102 3.16 4.59 10.25
C MET A 102 4.16 3.71 9.49
N ILE A 103 4.30 3.92 8.18
CA ILE A 103 5.20 3.15 7.33
C ILE A 103 6.67 3.36 7.71
N ASP A 104 7.09 4.59 7.99
CA ASP A 104 8.48 4.87 8.39
C ASP A 104 8.84 4.12 9.68
N GLY A 105 7.94 4.09 10.65
CA GLY A 105 8.11 3.31 11.87
C GLY A 105 8.17 1.79 11.62
N VAL A 106 7.32 1.29 10.72
CA VAL A 106 7.29 -0.13 10.35
C VAL A 106 8.55 -0.54 9.59
N LEU A 107 8.98 0.25 8.59
CA LEU A 107 10.20 -0.04 7.82
C LEU A 107 11.43 -0.17 8.73
N SER A 108 11.56 0.71 9.72
CA SER A 108 12.66 0.67 10.70
C SER A 108 12.66 -0.62 11.53
N ARG A 109 11.50 -1.22 11.77
CA ARG A 109 11.34 -2.50 12.48
C ARG A 109 11.61 -3.69 11.56
N LEU A 110 11.12 -3.64 10.32
CA LEU A 110 11.33 -4.69 9.30
C LEU A 110 12.81 -4.90 9.00
N GLN A 111 13.58 -3.81 8.88
CA GLN A 111 15.03 -3.86 8.65
C GLN A 111 15.81 -4.57 9.77
N LYS A 112 15.24 -4.71 10.96
CA LYS A 112 15.85 -5.36 12.13
C LYS A 112 15.42 -6.81 12.31
N MET A 113 14.55 -7.33 11.44
CA MET A 113 14.08 -8.70 11.54
C MET A 113 15.20 -9.70 11.22
N SER A 114 15.27 -10.78 12.00
CA SER A 114 16.19 -11.88 11.71
C SER A 114 15.64 -12.80 10.62
N GLY A 115 16.53 -13.61 10.01
CA GLY A 115 16.14 -14.61 9.03
C GLY A 115 15.16 -15.64 9.59
N GLU A 116 15.33 -16.06 10.84
CA GLU A 116 14.43 -17.00 11.52
C GLU A 116 13.02 -16.39 11.69
N GLN A 117 12.93 -15.10 12.03
CA GLN A 117 11.64 -14.40 12.11
C GLN A 117 10.96 -14.36 10.74
N LEU A 118 11.71 -14.13 9.67
CA LEU A 118 11.20 -14.08 8.29
C LEU A 118 10.77 -15.45 7.76
N CYS A 119 11.38 -16.52 8.21
CA CYS A 119 11.05 -17.90 7.83
C CYS A 119 9.95 -18.51 8.71
N ARG A 120 9.58 -17.88 9.83
CA ARG A 120 8.51 -18.38 10.70
C ARG A 120 7.21 -18.50 9.93
N VAL A 121 6.56 -19.65 10.03
CA VAL A 121 5.24 -19.89 9.42
C VAL A 121 4.18 -19.14 10.22
N LEU A 122 3.41 -18.29 9.54
CA LEU A 122 2.28 -17.56 10.09
C LEU A 122 0.98 -18.11 9.55
N ASP A 123 -0.02 -18.20 10.40
CA ASP A 123 -1.39 -18.56 10.02
C ASP A 123 -2.21 -17.33 9.68
N PHE A 124 -2.93 -17.37 8.56
CA PHE A 124 -3.84 -16.33 8.16
C PHE A 124 -5.29 -16.84 8.26
N ARG A 125 -5.89 -16.73 9.45
CA ARG A 125 -7.28 -17.10 9.75
C ARG A 125 -7.63 -18.56 9.46
N GLY A 126 -6.69 -19.48 9.53
CA GLY A 126 -6.91 -20.87 9.13
C GLY A 126 -7.10 -21.11 7.64
N MET A 127 -7.06 -20.05 6.81
CA MET A 127 -7.21 -20.17 5.36
C MET A 127 -5.95 -20.67 4.66
N PHE A 128 -4.80 -20.19 5.11
CA PHE A 128 -3.49 -20.63 4.63
C PHE A 128 -2.38 -20.26 5.61
N GLN A 129 -1.26 -20.97 5.48
CA GLN A 129 -0.06 -20.77 6.28
C GLN A 129 1.14 -20.59 5.36
N LEU A 130 1.93 -19.54 5.60
CA LEU A 130 3.10 -19.20 4.80
C LEU A 130 4.23 -18.68 5.69
N PRO A 131 5.51 -18.78 5.26
CA PRO A 131 6.60 -18.04 5.88
C PRO A 131 6.29 -16.54 5.93
N ALA A 132 6.68 -15.88 7.02
CA ALA A 132 6.39 -14.45 7.26
C ALA A 132 6.80 -13.57 6.08
N VAL A 133 7.96 -13.82 5.46
CA VAL A 133 8.45 -13.07 4.31
C VAL A 133 7.53 -13.16 3.08
N MET A 134 6.76 -14.22 2.91
CA MET A 134 5.84 -14.37 1.78
C MET A 134 4.60 -13.49 1.90
N PHE A 135 4.25 -13.05 3.11
CA PHE A 135 3.12 -12.14 3.33
C PHE A 135 3.37 -10.72 2.79
N PHE A 136 4.61 -10.34 2.48
CA PHE A 136 4.87 -9.10 1.75
C PHE A 136 4.22 -9.10 0.37
N THR A 137 4.15 -10.24 -0.30
CA THR A 137 3.44 -10.35 -1.59
C THR A 137 1.94 -10.08 -1.41
N LEU A 138 1.32 -10.60 -0.34
CA LEU A 138 -0.08 -10.32 -0.04
C LEU A 138 -0.29 -8.83 0.25
N THR A 139 0.57 -8.21 1.07
CA THR A 139 0.52 -6.79 1.39
C THR A 139 0.60 -5.93 0.13
N LEU A 140 1.60 -6.17 -0.71
CA LEU A 140 1.82 -5.42 -1.95
C LEU A 140 0.65 -5.57 -2.93
N ASN A 141 0.19 -6.81 -3.16
CA ASN A 141 -0.92 -7.07 -4.08
C ASN A 141 -2.22 -6.41 -3.60
N HIS A 142 -2.51 -6.45 -2.31
CA HIS A 142 -3.67 -5.80 -1.71
C HIS A 142 -3.60 -4.27 -1.89
N SER A 143 -2.48 -3.65 -1.55
CA SER A 143 -2.28 -2.21 -1.70
C SER A 143 -2.35 -1.76 -3.15
N ILE A 144 -1.68 -2.46 -4.06
CA ILE A 144 -1.67 -2.14 -5.50
C ILE A 144 -3.09 -2.25 -6.07
N HIS A 145 -3.83 -3.33 -5.71
CA HIS A 145 -5.21 -3.52 -6.14
C HIS A 145 -6.11 -2.35 -5.71
N HIS A 146 -6.13 -2.03 -4.42
CA HIS A 146 -7.00 -0.97 -3.90
C HIS A 146 -6.52 0.43 -4.27
N ARG A 147 -5.22 0.66 -4.44
CA ARG A 147 -4.70 1.89 -5.03
C ARG A 147 -5.17 2.08 -6.47
N GLY A 148 -5.17 1.02 -7.28
CA GLY A 148 -5.73 1.04 -8.63
C GLY A 148 -7.21 1.45 -8.60
N GLN A 149 -8.00 0.87 -7.69
CA GLN A 149 -9.39 1.25 -7.46
C GLN A 149 -9.50 2.72 -7.02
N LEU A 150 -8.71 3.18 -6.05
CA LEU A 150 -8.73 4.56 -5.56
C LEU A 150 -8.34 5.56 -6.66
N SER A 151 -7.41 5.20 -7.54
CA SER A 151 -6.97 6.06 -8.63
C SER A 151 -8.10 6.39 -9.62
N THR A 152 -9.07 5.49 -9.78
CA THR A 152 -10.25 5.75 -10.62
C THR A 152 -11.22 6.73 -9.98
N TYR A 153 -11.17 6.92 -8.65
CA TYR A 153 -12.00 7.88 -7.93
C TYR A 153 -11.48 9.32 -8.02
N VAL A 154 -10.16 9.49 -8.26
CA VAL A 154 -9.49 10.81 -8.19
C VAL A 154 -10.17 11.84 -9.08
N ARG A 155 -10.36 11.54 -10.38
CA ARG A 155 -10.96 12.50 -11.32
C ARG A 155 -12.43 12.82 -11.01
N PRO A 156 -13.32 11.83 -10.81
CA PRO A 156 -14.69 12.13 -10.42
C PRO A 156 -14.82 12.90 -9.09
N ALA A 157 -13.84 12.70 -8.17
CA ALA A 157 -13.76 13.44 -6.92
C ALA A 157 -13.21 14.87 -7.09
N GLY A 158 -12.81 15.27 -8.31
CA GLY A 158 -12.30 16.60 -8.61
C GLY A 158 -10.78 16.77 -8.52
N GLY A 159 -10.03 15.66 -8.40
CA GLY A 159 -8.56 15.64 -8.34
C GLY A 159 -7.90 15.32 -9.68
N GLU A 160 -6.56 15.33 -9.68
CA GLU A 160 -5.74 14.96 -10.82
C GLU A 160 -4.98 13.66 -10.51
N VAL A 161 -5.09 12.67 -11.39
CA VAL A 161 -4.43 11.36 -11.19
C VAL A 161 -2.92 11.51 -11.35
N PRO A 162 -2.13 11.21 -10.31
CA PRO A 162 -0.67 11.31 -10.40
C PRO A 162 -0.07 10.21 -11.29
N ALA A 163 1.20 10.38 -11.66
CA ALA A 163 1.98 9.31 -12.26
C ALA A 163 2.11 8.12 -11.29
N ILE A 164 1.77 6.91 -11.75
CA ILE A 164 1.82 5.67 -10.93
C ILE A 164 3.01 4.82 -11.38
N TYR A 165 2.97 4.25 -12.59
CA TYR A 165 4.03 3.42 -13.16
C TYR A 165 4.60 4.01 -14.46
N GLY A 166 4.31 5.25 -14.72
CA GLY A 166 4.73 5.95 -15.92
C GLY A 166 4.26 7.38 -15.89
N GLU A 167 4.21 8.01 -17.04
CA GLU A 167 3.76 9.38 -17.18
C GLU A 167 2.26 9.51 -16.90
N SER A 168 1.84 10.55 -16.18
CA SER A 168 0.42 10.86 -16.03
C SER A 168 -0.12 11.51 -17.31
N TYR A 169 -1.46 11.51 -17.49
CA TYR A 169 -2.06 12.21 -18.64
C TYR A 169 -1.66 13.70 -18.66
N ALA A 170 -1.72 14.37 -17.51
CA ALA A 170 -1.38 15.79 -17.41
C ALA A 170 0.09 16.08 -17.71
N SER A 171 1.02 15.24 -17.22
CA SER A 171 2.44 15.40 -17.54
C SER A 171 2.75 15.11 -19.01
N ALA A 172 2.05 14.14 -19.63
CA ALA A 172 2.18 13.85 -21.06
C ALA A 172 1.71 15.03 -21.93
N GLU A 173 0.57 15.65 -21.59
CA GLU A 173 0.06 16.83 -22.31
C GLU A 173 0.98 18.04 -22.11
N ALA A 174 1.47 18.29 -20.90
CA ALA A 174 2.43 19.36 -20.64
C ALA A 174 3.74 19.17 -21.45
N ARG A 175 4.26 17.94 -21.55
CA ARG A 175 5.43 17.62 -22.36
C ARG A 175 5.17 17.91 -23.85
N LYS A 176 4.05 17.43 -24.41
CA LYS A 176 3.68 17.67 -25.82
C LYS A 176 3.57 19.16 -26.12
N THR A 177 2.95 19.93 -25.24
CA THR A 177 2.83 21.38 -25.38
C THR A 177 4.20 22.05 -25.40
N ALA A 178 5.10 21.66 -24.49
CA ALA A 178 6.45 22.20 -24.45
C ALA A 178 7.30 21.82 -25.68
N GLU A 179 7.14 20.63 -26.22
CA GLU A 179 7.79 20.19 -27.46
C GLU A 179 7.28 20.99 -28.68
N SER A 180 5.97 21.22 -28.77
CA SER A 180 5.37 22.02 -29.85
C SER A 180 5.84 23.46 -29.82
N ALA A 181 5.97 24.07 -28.62
CA ALA A 181 6.47 25.44 -28.46
C ALA A 181 7.95 25.63 -28.84
N LYS A 182 8.75 24.55 -28.76
CA LYS A 182 10.16 24.57 -29.17
C LYS A 182 10.36 24.38 -30.69
N ALA A 183 9.35 23.84 -31.37
CA ALA A 183 9.40 23.59 -32.82
C ALA A 183 8.83 24.74 -33.66
N SER A 184 8.23 25.73 -33.00
CA SER A 184 7.72 26.99 -33.58
C SER A 184 8.73 28.12 -33.47
#